data_88a9d6e08404c2ece7cd0dbacf4ec7bb
#
_entry.id   88a9d6e08404c2ece7cd0dbacf4ec7bb
#
_cell.length_a   1.000
_cell.length_b   1.000
_cell.length_c   1.000
_cell.angle_alpha   90.00
_cell.angle_beta   90.00
_cell.angle_gamma   90.00
#
_symmetry.space_group_name_H-M   'P 1'
#
loop_
_entity.id
_entity.type
_entity.pdbx_description
1 polymer ?
#
loop_
_entity_poly.entity_id
_entity_poly.type
_entity_poly.pdbx_seq_one_letter_code
_entity_poly.pdbx_strand_id
1 'polypeptide(L)'
;MGSWRRRWSDLNMKKIIPILLLSLIILCPIIAESADATTVFLTSDNLHEHDADFARLNDIKERIESKTNGDIVVVVDDSASNPGEGTRVMGARCDVAVSIAGACAGNLVDLADYSTKVNKKIIYVNAGTLDLNTINFLRRSYDDNWSHYTFASVKSPGKFLNDAGITLIQPAQEYPDDCYKGIIAYDSDNVNEYIANEIINSIYAGTNENKQLDTDLIVYHKLDPKYLAEDSKKIVDGHGRDMQDSYGSYTTQQLLYMSASYIGGYGLEVPGEFGAPDNPQKYSSFTKGEYSFNDYYNMADMVVDYMNEHGKAPDSINYEGATIGYYDLVYNFALLTEDDTSASTMNFPSEMAFHKYYSDLLFELLPIGMIIVAIILILLIVRSIIRRIKRRIRRRKERKYRKRMQRERYSRNPRQFHRNIDSRYYSDYDYPSNQPKRLNRQERRRR
;
A
#
# COMPACT_ATOMS: atom_id res chain seq x y z
N MET A 1 83.78 41.06 -47.25
CA MET A 1 82.54 40.28 -47.09
C MET A 1 82.90 38.81 -47.01
N GLY A 2 83.25 38.27 -45.86
CA GLY A 2 83.63 36.85 -45.84
C GLY A 2 84.13 36.33 -44.50
N SER A 3 83.60 36.77 -43.34
CA SER A 3 84.06 36.18 -42.06
C SER A 3 82.95 35.90 -41.01
N TRP A 4 81.71 36.06 -41.35
CA TRP A 4 80.61 35.90 -40.41
C TRP A 4 79.82 34.56 -40.55
N ARG A 5 80.11 33.78 -41.60
CA ARG A 5 79.36 32.53 -41.86
C ARG A 5 79.98 31.23 -41.29
N ARG A 6 81.15 31.26 -40.65
CA ARG A 6 81.80 30.02 -40.11
C ARG A 6 81.82 29.91 -38.59
N ARG A 7 81.13 30.80 -37.87
CA ARG A 7 81.13 30.76 -36.40
C ARG A 7 79.86 30.25 -35.79
N TRP A 8 78.85 29.86 -36.59
CA TRP A 8 77.59 29.32 -36.11
C TRP A 8 77.41 27.81 -36.35
N SER A 9 78.33 27.17 -37.03
CA SER A 9 78.21 25.77 -37.32
C SER A 9 78.84 24.79 -36.30
N ASP A 10 79.64 25.26 -35.38
CA ASP A 10 80.41 24.40 -34.45
C ASP A 10 80.04 24.60 -32.96
N LEU A 11 79.20 25.54 -32.67
CA LEU A 11 78.74 25.76 -31.32
C LEU A 11 77.33 25.09 -31.14
N ASN A 12 77.38 24.03 -30.46
CA ASN A 12 76.24 23.48 -29.66
C ASN A 12 75.18 22.60 -30.29
N MET A 13 75.33 22.12 -31.53
CA MET A 13 74.39 21.08 -31.94
C MET A 13 74.44 19.83 -31.02
N LYS A 14 75.66 19.45 -30.58
CA LYS A 14 75.82 18.30 -29.66
C LYS A 14 75.34 18.59 -28.23
N LYS A 15 75.14 19.83 -27.84
CA LYS A 15 74.57 20.22 -26.52
C LYS A 15 73.10 20.65 -26.61
N ILE A 16 72.64 21.10 -27.76
CA ILE A 16 71.27 21.52 -28.00
C ILE A 16 70.35 20.30 -28.26
N ILE A 17 70.87 19.27 -28.97
CA ILE A 17 70.14 18.05 -29.23
C ILE A 17 69.70 17.31 -27.93
N PRO A 18 70.53 17.11 -26.90
CA PRO A 18 70.06 16.49 -25.67
C PRO A 18 69.13 17.38 -24.85
N ILE A 19 69.30 18.71 -24.93
CA ILE A 19 68.40 19.64 -24.26
C ILE A 19 67.03 19.72 -24.96
N LEU A 20 66.99 19.67 -26.29
CA LEU A 20 65.79 19.55 -27.10
C LEU A 20 65.10 18.17 -26.92
N LEU A 21 65.87 17.09 -26.82
CA LEU A 21 65.35 15.78 -26.49
C LEU A 21 64.83 15.67 -25.06
N LEU A 22 65.52 16.33 -24.10
CA LEU A 22 65.03 16.42 -22.71
C LEU A 22 63.79 17.28 -22.57
N SER A 23 63.71 18.37 -23.34
CA SER A 23 62.51 19.25 -23.38
C SER A 23 61.35 18.60 -24.13
N LEU A 24 61.63 17.71 -25.13
CA LEU A 24 60.61 16.92 -25.80
C LEU A 24 60.06 15.79 -24.89
N ILE A 25 60.90 15.25 -24.01
CA ILE A 25 60.48 14.28 -22.98
C ILE A 25 59.70 14.97 -21.86
N ILE A 26 60.03 16.22 -21.53
CA ILE A 26 59.30 17.01 -20.51
C ILE A 26 58.03 17.62 -21.10
N LEU A 27 57.95 17.80 -22.44
CA LEU A 27 56.73 18.27 -23.15
C LEU A 27 55.96 17.14 -23.82
N CYS A 28 56.32 15.85 -23.61
CA CYS A 28 55.34 14.81 -23.77
C CYS A 28 54.28 15.07 -22.67
N PRO A 29 53.10 15.60 -22.98
CA PRO A 29 52.04 15.42 -22.04
C PRO A 29 52.02 13.90 -21.88
N ILE A 30 52.06 13.44 -20.66
CA ILE A 30 51.44 12.18 -20.33
C ILE A 30 50.00 12.43 -20.82
N ILE A 31 49.73 11.98 -22.06
CA ILE A 31 48.37 11.68 -22.44
C ILE A 31 48.11 10.47 -21.53
N ALA A 32 47.76 10.75 -20.28
CA ALA A 32 46.89 9.84 -19.56
C ALA A 32 45.71 9.69 -20.54
N GLU A 33 45.62 8.59 -21.25
CA GLU A 33 44.35 8.16 -21.77
C GLU A 33 43.43 8.32 -20.55
N SER A 34 42.62 9.34 -20.55
CA SER A 34 41.50 9.40 -19.66
C SER A 34 40.70 8.14 -20.04
N ALA A 35 40.81 7.10 -19.24
CA ALA A 35 39.89 6.00 -19.37
C ALA A 35 38.49 6.67 -19.48
N ASP A 36 37.83 6.41 -20.61
CA ASP A 36 36.48 6.95 -20.79
C ASP A 36 35.68 6.56 -19.56
N ALA A 37 35.05 7.55 -18.93
CA ALA A 37 34.26 7.30 -17.72
C ALA A 37 33.21 6.21 -17.99
N THR A 38 33.10 5.26 -17.10
CA THR A 38 32.07 4.22 -17.21
C THR A 38 30.69 4.84 -17.05
N THR A 39 29.84 4.67 -18.04
CA THR A 39 28.48 5.18 -18.01
C THR A 39 27.50 4.16 -17.41
N VAL A 40 26.74 4.57 -16.42
CA VAL A 40 25.75 3.75 -15.71
C VAL A 40 24.35 4.31 -15.93
N PHE A 41 23.45 3.48 -16.42
CA PHE A 41 22.03 3.80 -16.43
C PHE A 41 21.37 3.26 -15.16
N LEU A 42 20.65 4.10 -14.43
CA LEU A 42 20.01 3.78 -13.17
C LEU A 42 18.50 3.99 -13.29
N THR A 43 17.72 2.94 -13.13
CA THR A 43 16.25 2.95 -13.18
C THR A 43 15.64 2.26 -11.96
N SER A 44 14.35 2.49 -11.71
CA SER A 44 13.57 1.83 -10.65
C SER A 44 12.31 1.17 -11.22
N ASP A 45 11.57 0.47 -10.36
CA ASP A 45 10.27 -0.10 -10.69
C ASP A 45 9.15 0.94 -10.80
N ASN A 46 9.32 2.12 -10.19
CA ASN A 46 8.48 3.30 -10.32
C ASN A 46 6.96 3.05 -10.24
N LEU A 47 6.54 2.11 -9.40
CA LEU A 47 5.14 1.68 -9.37
C LEU A 47 4.23 2.58 -8.56
N HIS A 48 4.71 3.19 -7.49
CA HIS A 48 3.84 3.85 -6.51
C HIS A 48 4.12 5.32 -6.28
N GLU A 49 5.38 5.72 -6.24
CA GLU A 49 5.76 7.10 -5.89
C GLU A 49 6.91 7.59 -6.77
N HIS A 50 6.58 8.01 -7.97
CA HIS A 50 7.55 8.49 -8.96
C HIS A 50 8.56 9.49 -8.40
N ASP A 51 8.08 10.52 -7.70
CA ASP A 51 8.96 11.59 -7.18
C ASP A 51 9.89 11.05 -6.09
N ALA A 52 9.42 10.11 -5.30
CA ALA A 52 10.17 9.47 -4.25
C ALA A 52 11.26 8.55 -4.81
N ASP A 53 10.91 7.72 -5.78
CA ASP A 53 11.86 6.85 -6.47
C ASP A 53 12.92 7.65 -7.22
N PHE A 54 12.50 8.71 -7.91
CA PHE A 54 13.40 9.59 -8.62
C PHE A 54 14.37 10.31 -7.68
N ALA A 55 13.91 10.81 -6.52
CA ALA A 55 14.77 11.41 -5.50
C ALA A 55 15.82 10.42 -5.01
N ARG A 56 15.44 9.16 -4.79
CA ARG A 56 16.35 8.10 -4.37
C ARG A 56 17.38 7.75 -5.43
N LEU A 57 16.96 7.64 -6.69
CA LEU A 57 17.89 7.38 -7.79
C LEU A 57 18.94 8.50 -7.89
N ASN A 58 18.54 9.75 -7.68
CA ASN A 58 19.47 10.88 -7.67
C ASN A 58 20.41 10.85 -6.47
N ASP A 59 19.95 10.48 -5.28
CA ASP A 59 20.82 10.31 -4.10
C ASP A 59 21.87 9.22 -4.34
N ILE A 60 21.47 8.07 -4.88
CA ILE A 60 22.41 6.99 -5.25
C ILE A 60 23.40 7.46 -6.30
N LYS A 61 22.94 8.20 -7.31
CA LYS A 61 23.80 8.82 -8.31
C LYS A 61 24.88 9.70 -7.69
N GLU A 62 24.46 10.66 -6.85
CA GLU A 62 25.39 11.59 -6.19
C GLU A 62 26.44 10.86 -5.36
N ARG A 63 26.06 9.77 -4.67
CA ARG A 63 26.97 8.93 -3.90
C ARG A 63 27.98 8.20 -4.79
N ILE A 64 27.53 7.64 -5.91
CA ILE A 64 28.41 6.95 -6.87
C ILE A 64 29.41 7.96 -7.46
N GLU A 65 28.93 9.05 -8.02
CA GLU A 65 29.78 10.02 -8.73
C GLU A 65 30.78 10.69 -7.76
N SER A 66 30.36 11.02 -6.53
CA SER A 66 31.24 11.60 -5.52
C SER A 66 32.37 10.67 -5.08
N LYS A 67 32.08 9.38 -4.95
CA LYS A 67 33.06 8.37 -4.50
C LYS A 67 34.04 7.95 -5.59
N THR A 68 33.64 8.06 -6.83
CA THR A 68 34.46 7.64 -7.99
C THR A 68 35.19 8.78 -8.67
N ASN A 69 35.04 10.01 -8.17
CA ASN A 69 35.69 11.21 -8.71
C ASN A 69 35.51 11.39 -10.24
N GLY A 70 34.37 10.94 -10.78
CA GLY A 70 34.04 11.03 -12.20
C GLY A 70 34.48 9.83 -13.05
N ASP A 71 35.08 8.80 -12.48
CA ASP A 71 35.36 7.55 -13.19
C ASP A 71 34.06 6.82 -13.57
N ILE A 72 32.99 7.05 -12.82
CA ILE A 72 31.65 6.54 -13.11
C ILE A 72 30.69 7.73 -13.23
N VAL A 73 29.96 7.78 -14.34
CA VAL A 73 28.93 8.80 -14.63
C VAL A 73 27.56 8.11 -14.68
N VAL A 74 26.61 8.61 -13.89
CA VAL A 74 25.30 7.98 -13.76
C VAL A 74 24.23 8.81 -14.51
N VAL A 75 23.50 8.12 -15.37
CA VAL A 75 22.31 8.61 -16.06
C VAL A 75 21.10 8.02 -15.36
N VAL A 76 20.28 8.88 -14.74
CA VAL A 76 19.06 8.48 -14.07
C VAL A 76 17.91 8.44 -15.05
N ASP A 77 17.05 7.43 -14.93
CA ASP A 77 15.80 7.32 -15.67
C ASP A 77 14.77 8.29 -15.05
N ASP A 78 14.44 9.32 -15.80
CA ASP A 78 13.47 10.36 -15.41
C ASP A 78 12.06 10.12 -15.98
N SER A 79 11.90 9.08 -16.79
CA SER A 79 10.69 8.76 -17.51
C SER A 79 10.31 7.28 -17.38
N ALA A 80 10.62 6.70 -16.21
CA ALA A 80 10.38 5.29 -15.98
C ALA A 80 8.95 4.90 -16.36
N SER A 81 8.85 3.97 -17.27
CA SER A 81 7.63 3.35 -17.71
C SER A 81 7.44 2.03 -16.97
N ASN A 82 7.68 0.93 -17.61
CA ASN A 82 7.59 -0.37 -16.97
C ASN A 82 8.93 -0.78 -16.35
N PRO A 83 8.93 -1.44 -15.18
CA PRO A 83 10.16 -1.97 -14.59
C PRO A 83 10.94 -2.85 -15.57
N GLY A 84 12.25 -2.58 -15.71
CA GLY A 84 13.14 -3.28 -16.64
C GLY A 84 13.12 -2.78 -18.09
N GLU A 85 12.08 -2.09 -18.54
CA GLU A 85 12.03 -1.55 -19.90
C GLU A 85 13.12 -0.48 -20.13
N GLY A 86 13.28 0.44 -19.19
CA GLY A 86 14.33 1.44 -19.21
C GLY A 86 15.71 0.79 -19.35
N THR A 87 15.98 -0.30 -18.67
CA THR A 87 17.23 -1.07 -18.80
C THR A 87 17.47 -1.54 -20.23
N ARG A 88 16.46 -2.03 -20.92
CA ARG A 88 16.55 -2.51 -22.29
C ARG A 88 16.73 -1.35 -23.29
N VAL A 89 15.95 -0.30 -23.14
CA VAL A 89 15.91 0.79 -24.12
C VAL A 89 17.04 1.81 -23.91
N MET A 90 17.16 2.34 -22.71
CA MET A 90 18.14 3.39 -22.37
C MET A 90 19.46 2.82 -21.92
N GLY A 91 19.47 1.72 -21.19
CA GLY A 91 20.67 1.03 -20.76
C GLY A 91 21.53 0.52 -21.93
N ALA A 92 20.93 0.36 -23.13
CA ALA A 92 21.68 0.03 -24.35
C ALA A 92 22.75 1.08 -24.69
N ARG A 93 22.58 2.32 -24.26
CA ARG A 93 23.49 3.46 -24.52
C ARG A 93 24.57 3.63 -23.45
N CYS A 94 24.45 2.94 -22.33
CA CYS A 94 25.39 3.00 -21.21
C CYS A 94 26.19 1.69 -21.13
N ASP A 95 27.33 1.71 -20.44
CA ASP A 95 28.20 0.54 -20.25
C ASP A 95 27.60 -0.46 -19.25
N VAL A 96 26.90 0.08 -18.25
CA VAL A 96 26.27 -0.68 -17.18
C VAL A 96 24.81 -0.25 -17.05
N ALA A 97 23.92 -1.20 -16.83
CA ALA A 97 22.53 -0.94 -16.51
C ALA A 97 22.18 -1.47 -15.11
N VAL A 98 21.57 -0.64 -14.29
CA VAL A 98 21.15 -0.96 -12.91
C VAL A 98 19.66 -0.79 -12.80
N SER A 99 18.96 -1.86 -12.42
CA SER A 99 17.53 -1.85 -12.14
C SER A 99 17.31 -2.03 -10.63
N ILE A 100 16.67 -1.07 -10.00
CA ILE A 100 16.31 -1.10 -8.57
C ILE A 100 14.83 -1.43 -8.45
N ALA A 101 14.53 -2.52 -7.76
CA ALA A 101 13.17 -2.95 -7.50
C ALA A 101 12.84 -2.85 -6.01
N GLY A 102 11.72 -2.20 -5.68
CA GLY A 102 11.21 -2.08 -4.31
C GLY A 102 9.90 -2.83 -4.15
N ALA A 103 8.89 -2.40 -4.89
CA ALA A 103 7.54 -2.96 -4.78
C ALA A 103 7.27 -4.12 -5.76
N CYS A 104 7.97 -4.15 -6.87
CA CYS A 104 7.76 -5.14 -7.92
C CYS A 104 9.08 -5.62 -8.50
N ALA A 105 9.17 -6.91 -8.77
CA ALA A 105 10.35 -7.47 -9.43
C ALA A 105 10.56 -6.96 -10.87
N GLY A 106 9.56 -6.34 -11.45
CA GLY A 106 9.57 -5.93 -12.85
C GLY A 106 9.47 -7.14 -13.79
N ASN A 107 9.79 -6.91 -15.05
CA ASN A 107 9.81 -7.96 -16.04
C ASN A 107 11.14 -8.71 -15.99
N LEU A 108 11.26 -9.67 -15.07
CA LEU A 108 12.48 -10.47 -14.88
C LEU A 108 12.82 -11.30 -16.09
N VAL A 109 11.82 -11.80 -16.81
CA VAL A 109 12.01 -12.63 -18.01
C VAL A 109 12.65 -11.80 -19.12
N ASP A 110 12.11 -10.62 -19.38
CA ASP A 110 12.68 -9.71 -20.38
C ASP A 110 14.08 -9.23 -19.98
N LEU A 111 14.29 -8.94 -18.72
CA LEU A 111 15.59 -8.51 -18.22
C LEU A 111 16.64 -9.62 -18.38
N ALA A 112 16.29 -10.86 -18.06
CA ALA A 112 17.18 -12.01 -18.22
C ALA A 112 17.43 -12.34 -19.71
N ASP A 113 16.40 -12.31 -20.54
CA ASP A 113 16.53 -12.50 -21.99
C ASP A 113 17.41 -11.40 -22.62
N TYR A 114 17.23 -10.16 -22.21
CA TYR A 114 18.09 -9.07 -22.63
C TYR A 114 19.54 -9.29 -22.19
N SER A 115 19.77 -9.67 -20.93
CA SER A 115 21.12 -9.93 -20.42
C SER A 115 21.84 -11.01 -21.21
N THR A 116 21.17 -12.10 -21.59
CA THR A 116 21.77 -13.18 -22.36
C THR A 116 22.18 -12.75 -23.76
N LYS A 117 21.56 -11.73 -24.33
CA LYS A 117 21.81 -11.20 -25.68
C LYS A 117 22.84 -10.10 -25.74
N VAL A 118 23.16 -9.44 -24.62
CA VAL A 118 24.09 -8.31 -24.58
C VAL A 118 25.40 -8.67 -23.88
N ASN A 119 26.48 -7.99 -24.27
CA ASN A 119 27.75 -8.10 -23.56
C ASN A 119 28.01 -6.91 -22.67
N LYS A 120 27.06 -6.62 -21.76
CA LYS A 120 27.11 -5.53 -20.80
C LYS A 120 26.90 -6.04 -19.38
N LYS A 121 27.42 -5.29 -18.43
CA LYS A 121 27.11 -5.50 -17.02
C LYS A 121 25.67 -5.07 -16.75
N ILE A 122 24.89 -5.99 -16.22
CA ILE A 122 23.54 -5.70 -15.71
C ILE A 122 23.51 -6.01 -14.23
N ILE A 123 22.98 -5.10 -13.45
CA ILE A 123 22.87 -5.19 -11.99
C ILE A 123 21.38 -5.07 -11.64
N TYR A 124 20.91 -5.99 -10.84
CA TYR A 124 19.57 -5.96 -10.26
C TYR A 124 19.68 -5.77 -8.75
N VAL A 125 19.05 -4.73 -8.24
CA VAL A 125 19.03 -4.40 -6.81
C VAL A 125 17.63 -4.71 -6.28
N ASN A 126 17.53 -5.67 -5.38
CA ASN A 126 16.32 -5.91 -4.63
C ASN A 126 16.28 -4.98 -3.41
N ALA A 127 15.68 -3.81 -3.55
CA ALA A 127 15.56 -2.83 -2.49
C ALA A 127 14.27 -2.99 -1.65
N GLY A 128 13.46 -3.98 -1.97
CA GLY A 128 12.22 -4.31 -1.29
C GLY A 128 12.26 -5.63 -0.52
N THR A 129 11.10 -6.17 -0.23
CA THR A 129 10.90 -7.42 0.53
C THR A 129 10.77 -8.65 -0.38
N LEU A 130 11.13 -8.55 -1.66
CA LEU A 130 11.03 -9.67 -2.57
C LEU A 130 11.99 -10.79 -2.16
N ASP A 131 11.46 -11.98 -1.96
CA ASP A 131 12.31 -13.16 -1.78
C ASP A 131 12.77 -13.67 -3.14
N LEU A 132 14.04 -13.41 -3.44
CA LEU A 132 14.65 -13.85 -4.69
C LEU A 132 14.97 -15.35 -4.73
N ASN A 133 14.73 -16.10 -3.66
CA ASN A 133 14.97 -17.54 -3.60
C ASN A 133 13.72 -18.38 -3.85
N THR A 134 12.56 -17.79 -3.75
CA THR A 134 11.27 -18.46 -3.89
C THR A 134 10.49 -17.98 -5.10
N ILE A 135 9.32 -18.57 -5.36
CA ILE A 135 8.40 -18.14 -6.40
C ILE A 135 8.02 -16.68 -6.16
N ASN A 136 8.13 -15.88 -7.23
CA ASN A 136 7.73 -14.50 -7.21
C ASN A 136 6.81 -14.20 -8.40
N PHE A 137 5.70 -13.56 -8.12
CA PHE A 137 4.68 -13.23 -9.11
C PHE A 137 4.62 -11.75 -9.46
N LEU A 138 5.38 -10.88 -8.77
CA LEU A 138 5.23 -9.43 -8.86
C LEU A 138 5.44 -8.87 -10.26
N ARG A 139 6.30 -9.48 -11.03
CA ARG A 139 6.63 -9.05 -12.40
C ARG A 139 5.47 -9.24 -13.37
N ARG A 140 4.46 -10.00 -13.03
CA ARG A 140 3.34 -10.30 -13.96
C ARG A 140 2.58 -9.06 -14.41
N SER A 141 2.57 -8.01 -13.62
CA SER A 141 1.97 -6.74 -14.00
C SER A 141 2.63 -6.09 -15.21
N TYR A 142 3.85 -6.54 -15.55
CA TYR A 142 4.69 -5.96 -16.58
C TYR A 142 5.28 -7.00 -17.54
N ASP A 143 4.68 -8.19 -17.58
CA ASP A 143 5.12 -9.24 -18.47
C ASP A 143 4.46 -9.08 -19.84
N ASP A 144 5.24 -8.69 -20.83
CA ASP A 144 4.79 -8.49 -22.22
C ASP A 144 4.34 -9.77 -22.92
N ASN A 145 4.69 -10.95 -22.40
CA ASN A 145 4.36 -12.24 -23.02
C ASN A 145 2.90 -12.65 -22.82
N TRP A 146 2.17 -11.97 -21.96
CA TRP A 146 0.78 -12.29 -21.70
C TRP A 146 -0.16 -12.15 -22.90
N SER A 147 0.21 -11.37 -23.91
CA SER A 147 -0.56 -11.19 -25.15
C SER A 147 -0.90 -12.50 -25.86
N HIS A 148 -0.24 -13.58 -25.50
CA HIS A 148 -0.47 -14.93 -26.04
C HIS A 148 -1.21 -15.84 -25.04
N TYR A 149 -1.97 -15.27 -24.10
CA TYR A 149 -2.62 -16.00 -23.00
C TYR A 149 -1.60 -16.71 -22.08
N THR A 150 -0.35 -16.32 -22.17
CA THR A 150 0.72 -16.75 -21.28
C THR A 150 1.18 -15.56 -20.46
N PHE A 151 1.41 -15.80 -19.21
CA PHE A 151 1.81 -14.80 -18.26
C PHE A 151 2.84 -15.40 -17.31
N ALA A 152 4.05 -14.87 -17.29
CA ALA A 152 5.18 -15.52 -16.67
C ALA A 152 5.34 -15.10 -15.20
N SER A 153 5.68 -16.07 -14.39
CA SER A 153 6.30 -15.92 -13.07
C SER A 153 7.66 -16.60 -13.07
N VAL A 154 8.48 -16.26 -12.11
CA VAL A 154 9.80 -16.89 -11.97
C VAL A 154 9.88 -17.61 -10.63
N LYS A 155 10.12 -18.93 -10.66
CA LYS A 155 10.15 -19.82 -9.47
C LYS A 155 11.26 -19.45 -8.49
N SER A 156 12.42 -19.04 -9.00
CA SER A 156 13.58 -18.64 -8.22
C SER A 156 14.24 -17.44 -8.90
N PRO A 157 13.74 -16.23 -8.61
CA PRO A 157 14.21 -15.02 -9.30
C PRO A 157 15.71 -14.79 -9.20
N GLY A 158 16.29 -15.00 -8.02
CA GLY A 158 17.72 -14.84 -7.81
C GLY A 158 18.54 -15.78 -8.66
N LYS A 159 18.20 -17.08 -8.70
CA LYS A 159 18.88 -18.06 -9.54
C LYS A 159 18.71 -17.72 -11.02
N PHE A 160 17.50 -17.40 -11.45
CA PHE A 160 17.18 -17.08 -12.83
C PHE A 160 17.97 -15.87 -13.35
N LEU A 161 18.02 -14.78 -12.57
CA LEU A 161 18.80 -13.60 -12.93
C LEU A 161 20.30 -13.87 -12.92
N ASN A 162 20.78 -14.61 -11.92
CA ASN A 162 22.20 -14.93 -11.81
C ASN A 162 22.68 -15.82 -12.98
N ASP A 163 21.89 -16.84 -13.34
CA ASP A 163 22.19 -17.72 -14.50
C ASP A 163 22.18 -16.92 -15.82
N ALA A 164 21.31 -15.90 -15.91
CA ALA A 164 21.29 -14.98 -17.04
C ALA A 164 22.48 -13.98 -17.07
N GLY A 165 23.38 -14.03 -16.10
CA GLY A 165 24.54 -13.14 -16.02
C GLY A 165 24.29 -11.80 -15.36
N ILE A 166 23.18 -11.65 -14.64
CA ILE A 166 22.84 -10.44 -13.90
C ILE A 166 23.46 -10.51 -12.51
N THR A 167 24.13 -9.44 -12.09
CA THR A 167 24.64 -9.31 -10.72
C THR A 167 23.51 -8.91 -9.80
N LEU A 168 23.34 -9.64 -8.69
CA LEU A 168 22.32 -9.35 -7.69
C LEU A 168 22.93 -8.57 -6.53
N ILE A 169 22.24 -7.50 -6.12
CA ILE A 169 22.51 -6.76 -4.89
C ILE A 169 21.29 -6.88 -4.01
N GLN A 170 21.51 -7.41 -2.80
CA GLN A 170 20.49 -7.51 -1.77
C GLN A 170 20.99 -6.72 -0.56
N PRO A 171 20.37 -5.58 -0.23
CA PRO A 171 20.73 -4.84 0.97
C PRO A 171 20.58 -5.71 2.22
N ALA A 172 21.50 -5.55 3.16
CA ALA A 172 21.58 -6.38 4.37
C ALA A 172 20.52 -5.99 5.43
N GLN A 173 19.70 -4.98 5.19
CA GLN A 173 18.65 -4.55 6.11
C GLN A 173 17.40 -5.38 5.92
N GLU A 174 16.72 -5.64 7.03
CA GLU A 174 15.35 -6.09 6.99
C GLU A 174 14.45 -4.90 6.66
N TYR A 175 13.52 -5.10 5.74
CA TYR A 175 12.56 -4.10 5.33
C TYR A 175 11.24 -4.35 6.05
N PRO A 176 10.54 -3.29 6.51
CA PRO A 176 9.20 -3.45 7.04
C PRO A 176 8.21 -3.87 5.94
N ASP A 177 7.08 -4.43 6.35
CA ASP A 177 6.04 -4.93 5.43
C ASP A 177 5.41 -3.84 4.56
N ASP A 178 5.57 -2.57 4.91
CA ASP A 178 5.07 -1.42 4.16
C ASP A 178 6.05 -0.88 3.11
N CYS A 179 7.09 -1.63 2.77
CA CYS A 179 8.12 -1.24 1.80
C CYS A 179 7.60 -0.96 0.38
N TYR A 180 6.37 -1.33 0.11
CA TYR A 180 5.71 -1.09 -1.16
C TYR A 180 5.30 0.36 -1.40
N LYS A 181 5.40 1.23 -0.41
CA LYS A 181 5.14 2.67 -0.56
C LYS A 181 6.24 3.42 -1.31
N GLY A 182 7.03 2.71 -2.06
CA GLY A 182 8.21 3.21 -2.76
C GLY A 182 9.48 2.88 -1.99
N ILE A 183 10.60 2.95 -2.68
CA ILE A 183 11.92 2.64 -2.09
C ILE A 183 12.38 3.66 -1.05
N ILE A 184 11.58 4.69 -0.77
CA ILE A 184 11.85 5.73 0.26
C ILE A 184 11.27 5.39 1.64
N ALA A 185 10.45 4.35 1.77
CA ALA A 185 9.76 4.03 3.03
C ALA A 185 10.69 3.63 4.19
N TYR A 186 12.00 3.54 3.95
CA TYR A 186 13.00 3.10 4.94
C TYR A 186 13.99 4.19 5.33
N ASP A 187 14.87 3.87 6.26
CA ASP A 187 16.11 4.61 6.49
C ASP A 187 16.95 4.59 5.19
N SER A 188 16.61 5.53 4.31
CA SER A 188 17.12 5.58 2.96
C SER A 188 18.62 5.86 2.92
N ASP A 189 19.19 6.55 3.91
CA ASP A 189 20.60 6.93 3.90
C ASP A 189 21.53 5.73 3.95
N ASN A 190 21.31 4.80 4.88
CA ASN A 190 22.12 3.60 4.99
C ASN A 190 21.92 2.65 3.83
N VAL A 191 20.68 2.50 3.35
CA VAL A 191 20.35 1.63 2.21
C VAL A 191 20.94 2.19 0.93
N ASN A 192 20.79 3.47 0.66
CA ASN A 192 21.34 4.12 -0.52
C ASN A 192 22.86 4.08 -0.54
N GLU A 193 23.48 4.28 0.62
CA GLU A 193 24.93 4.19 0.78
C GLU A 193 25.44 2.77 0.46
N TYR A 194 24.76 1.75 0.99
CA TYR A 194 25.07 0.36 0.71
C TYR A 194 24.90 0.05 -0.78
N ILE A 195 23.75 0.42 -1.38
CA ILE A 195 23.48 0.19 -2.80
C ILE A 195 24.55 0.85 -3.69
N ALA A 196 24.90 2.11 -3.41
CA ALA A 196 25.91 2.82 -4.17
C ALA A 196 27.27 2.12 -4.10
N ASN A 197 27.70 1.68 -2.91
CA ASN A 197 28.95 0.97 -2.72
C ASN A 197 28.95 -0.37 -3.47
N GLU A 198 27.87 -1.15 -3.38
CA GLU A 198 27.78 -2.45 -4.06
C GLU A 198 27.71 -2.30 -5.58
N ILE A 199 27.08 -1.26 -6.10
CA ILE A 199 27.13 -0.95 -7.54
C ILE A 199 28.57 -0.66 -7.97
N ILE A 200 29.28 0.20 -7.25
CA ILE A 200 30.68 0.52 -7.53
C ILE A 200 31.56 -0.75 -7.50
N ASN A 201 31.42 -1.54 -6.42
CA ASN A 201 32.16 -2.79 -6.28
C ASN A 201 31.86 -3.75 -7.43
N SER A 202 30.59 -3.88 -7.82
CA SER A 202 30.17 -4.74 -8.92
C SER A 202 30.75 -4.29 -10.26
N ILE A 203 30.81 -2.99 -10.52
CA ILE A 203 31.39 -2.43 -11.75
C ILE A 203 32.87 -2.80 -11.84
N TYR A 204 33.62 -2.58 -10.77
CA TYR A 204 35.04 -2.88 -10.75
C TYR A 204 35.35 -4.38 -10.73
N ALA A 205 34.43 -5.24 -10.24
CA ALA A 205 34.58 -6.70 -10.27
C ALA A 205 34.43 -7.31 -11.68
N GLY A 206 33.92 -6.54 -12.64
CA GLY A 206 33.72 -7.02 -14.01
C GLY A 206 32.37 -7.67 -14.24
N THR A 207 32.20 -8.34 -15.38
CA THR A 207 30.93 -8.98 -15.77
C THR A 207 30.82 -10.40 -15.22
N ASN A 208 29.58 -10.81 -14.91
CA ASN A 208 29.26 -12.19 -14.66
C ASN A 208 29.25 -12.95 -16.00
N GLU A 209 29.96 -14.06 -16.06
CA GLU A 209 30.10 -14.86 -17.30
C GLU A 209 28.96 -15.86 -17.53
N ASN A 210 28.19 -16.17 -16.49
CA ASN A 210 27.05 -17.06 -16.62
C ASN A 210 25.88 -16.35 -17.33
N LYS A 211 25.68 -16.65 -18.61
CA LYS A 211 24.66 -16.04 -19.46
C LYS A 211 23.78 -17.12 -20.10
N GLN A 212 23.09 -17.86 -19.27
CA GLN A 212 22.22 -18.94 -19.69
C GLN A 212 20.80 -18.69 -19.12
N LEU A 213 19.82 -18.68 -20.02
CA LEU A 213 18.42 -18.58 -19.63
C LEU A 213 17.87 -19.97 -19.29
N ASP A 214 17.55 -20.19 -18.03
CA ASP A 214 16.94 -21.43 -17.56
C ASP A 214 15.40 -21.29 -17.61
N THR A 215 14.81 -21.72 -18.73
CA THR A 215 13.37 -21.62 -18.95
C THR A 215 12.54 -22.52 -18.03
N ASP A 216 13.14 -23.52 -17.38
CA ASP A 216 12.43 -24.39 -16.42
C ASP A 216 12.09 -23.65 -15.12
N LEU A 217 12.73 -22.51 -14.90
CA LEU A 217 12.40 -21.61 -13.80
C LEU A 217 11.22 -20.68 -14.08
N ILE A 218 10.68 -20.65 -15.30
CA ILE A 218 9.56 -19.80 -15.68
C ILE A 218 8.26 -20.57 -15.45
N VAL A 219 7.32 -19.93 -14.75
CA VAL A 219 5.96 -20.42 -14.60
C VAL A 219 5.08 -19.69 -15.59
N TYR A 220 4.52 -20.38 -16.55
CA TYR A 220 3.61 -19.80 -17.53
C TYR A 220 2.16 -19.99 -17.09
N HIS A 221 1.38 -18.92 -17.10
CA HIS A 221 -0.05 -19.00 -16.91
C HIS A 221 -0.71 -19.55 -18.18
N LYS A 222 -1.61 -20.51 -18.01
CA LYS A 222 -2.32 -21.17 -19.11
C LYS A 222 -3.66 -20.52 -19.43
N LEU A 223 -4.10 -19.61 -18.59
CA LEU A 223 -5.36 -18.88 -18.71
C LEU A 223 -5.07 -17.37 -18.68
N ASP A 224 -5.72 -16.63 -19.54
CA ASP A 224 -5.67 -15.16 -19.50
C ASP A 224 -6.30 -14.65 -18.20
N PRO A 225 -5.57 -13.80 -17.44
CA PRO A 225 -6.06 -13.23 -16.18
C PRO A 225 -7.43 -12.53 -16.27
N LYS A 226 -7.81 -12.00 -17.42
CA LYS A 226 -9.13 -11.38 -17.61
C LYS A 226 -10.31 -12.28 -17.26
N TYR A 227 -10.19 -13.60 -17.50
CA TYR A 227 -11.27 -14.53 -17.16
C TYR A 227 -11.43 -14.70 -15.65
N LEU A 228 -10.32 -14.69 -14.92
CA LEU A 228 -10.36 -14.66 -13.47
C LEU A 228 -10.97 -13.33 -12.98
N ALA A 229 -10.53 -12.20 -13.55
CA ALA A 229 -11.03 -10.87 -13.20
C ALA A 229 -12.54 -10.73 -13.41
N GLU A 230 -13.06 -11.20 -14.54
CA GLU A 230 -14.49 -11.17 -14.87
C GLU A 230 -15.34 -11.97 -13.85
N ASP A 231 -14.86 -13.15 -13.42
CA ASP A 231 -15.60 -13.97 -12.47
C ASP A 231 -15.39 -13.51 -11.02
N SER A 232 -14.20 -12.98 -10.67
CA SER A 232 -13.95 -12.29 -9.40
C SER A 232 -14.87 -11.09 -9.21
N LYS A 233 -15.07 -10.29 -10.26
CA LYS A 233 -16.00 -9.17 -10.23
C LYS A 233 -17.43 -9.59 -9.89
N LYS A 234 -17.90 -10.73 -10.39
CA LYS A 234 -19.24 -11.25 -10.07
C LYS A 234 -19.38 -11.60 -8.58
N ILE A 235 -18.29 -12.09 -7.96
CA ILE A 235 -18.25 -12.33 -6.51
C ILE A 235 -18.35 -11.02 -5.76
N VAL A 236 -17.59 -10.01 -6.17
CA VAL A 236 -17.57 -8.67 -5.54
C VAL A 236 -18.92 -7.98 -5.68
N ASP A 237 -19.53 -8.00 -6.85
CA ASP A 237 -20.88 -7.46 -7.11
C ASP A 237 -21.96 -8.17 -6.27
N GLY A 238 -21.69 -9.39 -5.82
CA GLY A 238 -22.53 -10.18 -4.93
C GLY A 238 -22.42 -9.86 -3.45
N HIS A 239 -21.57 -8.90 -3.04
CA HIS A 239 -21.31 -8.56 -1.65
C HIS A 239 -22.59 -8.43 -0.80
N GLY A 240 -22.59 -9.10 0.35
CA GLY A 240 -23.72 -9.09 1.29
C GLY A 240 -24.91 -9.98 0.92
N ARG A 241 -24.87 -10.64 -0.25
CA ARG A 241 -25.87 -11.64 -0.67
C ARG A 241 -25.39 -13.05 -0.33
N ASP A 242 -26.24 -14.05 -0.54
CA ASP A 242 -25.78 -15.45 -0.43
C ASP A 242 -24.74 -15.74 -1.52
N MET A 243 -23.59 -16.24 -1.10
CA MET A 243 -22.53 -16.63 -2.02
C MET A 243 -23.01 -17.83 -2.86
N GLN A 244 -22.81 -17.75 -4.16
CA GLN A 244 -23.22 -18.80 -5.08
C GLN A 244 -22.21 -19.95 -5.08
N ASP A 245 -22.63 -21.13 -5.50
CA ASP A 245 -21.74 -22.28 -5.65
C ASP A 245 -20.77 -22.14 -6.82
N SER A 246 -21.12 -21.31 -7.80
CA SER A 246 -20.30 -21.03 -8.99
C SER A 246 -20.56 -19.64 -9.54
N TYR A 247 -19.56 -19.10 -10.20
CA TYR A 247 -19.59 -17.84 -10.95
C TYR A 247 -18.98 -18.08 -12.32
N GLY A 248 -19.73 -17.76 -13.37
CA GLY A 248 -19.29 -18.04 -14.74
C GLY A 248 -19.11 -19.54 -14.99
N SER A 249 -17.91 -19.92 -15.38
CA SER A 249 -17.57 -21.31 -15.71
C SER A 249 -16.92 -22.07 -14.57
N TYR A 250 -16.69 -21.45 -13.42
CA TYR A 250 -15.91 -22.00 -12.32
C TYR A 250 -16.71 -22.08 -11.03
N THR A 251 -16.44 -23.10 -10.24
CA THR A 251 -16.96 -23.16 -8.87
C THR A 251 -16.29 -22.13 -7.99
N THR A 252 -16.95 -21.74 -6.89
CA THR A 252 -16.38 -20.77 -5.95
C THR A 252 -15.06 -21.27 -5.35
N GLN A 253 -14.91 -22.58 -5.16
CA GLN A 253 -13.66 -23.19 -4.71
C GLN A 253 -12.56 -23.11 -5.76
N GLN A 254 -12.90 -23.32 -7.04
CA GLN A 254 -11.95 -23.13 -8.13
C GLN A 254 -11.50 -21.67 -8.22
N LEU A 255 -12.42 -20.72 -8.09
CA LEU A 255 -12.08 -19.30 -8.11
C LEU A 255 -11.21 -18.90 -6.92
N LEU A 256 -11.48 -19.43 -5.72
CA LEU A 256 -10.61 -19.22 -4.57
C LEU A 256 -9.18 -19.74 -4.84
N TYR A 257 -9.06 -20.95 -5.37
CA TYR A 257 -7.76 -21.53 -5.71
C TYR A 257 -7.05 -20.74 -6.80
N MET A 258 -7.77 -20.38 -7.86
CA MET A 258 -7.20 -19.59 -8.98
C MET A 258 -6.71 -18.22 -8.51
N SER A 259 -7.51 -17.53 -7.70
CA SER A 259 -7.11 -16.23 -7.12
C SER A 259 -5.89 -16.39 -6.22
N ALA A 260 -5.90 -17.37 -5.31
CA ALA A 260 -4.78 -17.64 -4.42
C ALA A 260 -3.53 -18.06 -5.21
N SER A 261 -3.66 -18.96 -6.19
CA SER A 261 -2.55 -19.37 -7.05
C SER A 261 -1.95 -18.21 -7.85
N TYR A 262 -2.81 -17.33 -8.35
CA TYR A 262 -2.37 -16.16 -9.10
C TYR A 262 -1.66 -15.14 -8.19
N ILE A 263 -2.23 -14.82 -7.03
CA ILE A 263 -1.62 -13.94 -6.03
C ILE A 263 -0.29 -14.52 -5.53
N GLY A 264 -0.26 -15.82 -5.22
CA GLY A 264 0.92 -16.53 -4.74
C GLY A 264 1.99 -16.81 -5.80
N GLY A 265 1.75 -16.45 -7.08
CA GLY A 265 2.74 -16.62 -8.15
C GLY A 265 2.94 -18.05 -8.63
N TYR A 266 2.02 -18.94 -8.30
CA TYR A 266 2.07 -20.36 -8.78
C TYR A 266 1.62 -20.53 -10.22
N GLY A 267 1.06 -19.49 -10.81
CA GLY A 267 0.51 -19.52 -12.15
C GLY A 267 -1.01 -19.41 -12.15
N LEU A 268 -1.58 -19.29 -13.34
CA LEU A 268 -3.02 -19.25 -13.56
C LEU A 268 -3.40 -20.33 -14.57
N GLU A 269 -4.12 -21.33 -14.09
CA GLU A 269 -4.72 -22.37 -14.90
C GLU A 269 -6.04 -22.79 -14.26
N VAL A 270 -6.90 -23.44 -15.04
CA VAL A 270 -8.13 -24.01 -14.50
C VAL A 270 -7.76 -25.26 -13.70
N PRO A 271 -7.98 -25.25 -12.38
CA PRO A 271 -7.66 -26.40 -11.56
C PRO A 271 -8.69 -27.53 -11.78
N GLY A 272 -8.38 -28.69 -11.26
CA GLY A 272 -9.35 -29.77 -11.08
C GLY A 272 -10.50 -29.37 -10.15
N GLU A 273 -11.38 -30.31 -9.88
CA GLU A 273 -12.47 -30.11 -8.91
C GLU A 273 -11.91 -30.10 -7.49
N PHE A 274 -12.32 -29.10 -6.72
CA PHE A 274 -12.11 -29.04 -5.27
C PHE A 274 -13.40 -29.21 -4.52
N GLY A 275 -13.35 -29.92 -3.40
CA GLY A 275 -14.46 -30.03 -2.48
C GLY A 275 -14.80 -28.71 -1.80
N ALA A 276 -16.07 -28.55 -1.43
CA ALA A 276 -16.50 -27.46 -0.58
C ALA A 276 -15.89 -27.58 0.83
N PRO A 277 -15.74 -26.47 1.57
CA PRO A 277 -15.35 -26.55 2.98
C PRO A 277 -16.38 -27.34 3.80
N ASP A 278 -15.93 -28.08 4.83
CA ASP A 278 -16.79 -28.90 5.64
C ASP A 278 -17.74 -28.08 6.53
N ASN A 279 -17.21 -27.02 7.10
CA ASN A 279 -17.93 -26.14 8.02
C ASN A 279 -17.48 -24.69 7.85
N PRO A 280 -17.84 -24.05 6.74
CA PRO A 280 -17.32 -22.74 6.36
C PRO A 280 -17.64 -21.68 7.40
N GLN A 281 -16.62 -21.02 7.93
CA GLN A 281 -16.81 -19.93 8.87
C GLN A 281 -17.37 -18.70 8.15
N LYS A 282 -18.46 -18.16 8.72
CA LYS A 282 -19.18 -17.03 8.14
C LYS A 282 -18.54 -15.68 8.48
N TYR A 283 -17.85 -15.58 9.61
CA TYR A 283 -17.30 -14.34 10.11
C TYR A 283 -15.83 -14.51 10.44
N SER A 284 -15.06 -13.49 10.09
CA SER A 284 -13.64 -13.39 10.40
C SER A 284 -13.38 -12.51 11.62
N SER A 285 -12.24 -12.73 12.26
CA SER A 285 -11.65 -11.81 13.22
C SER A 285 -10.36 -11.26 12.63
N PHE A 286 -10.40 -10.03 12.13
CA PHE A 286 -9.22 -9.35 11.63
C PHE A 286 -8.42 -8.74 12.77
N THR A 287 -7.10 -8.81 12.69
CA THR A 287 -6.17 -8.26 13.69
C THR A 287 -5.51 -6.96 13.24
N LYS A 288 -5.52 -6.70 11.93
CA LYS A 288 -4.98 -5.48 11.31
C LYS A 288 -6.11 -4.72 10.63
N GLY A 289 -5.98 -3.40 10.49
CA GLY A 289 -6.89 -2.56 9.70
C GLY A 289 -6.68 -2.75 8.21
N GLU A 290 -5.42 -2.91 7.81
CA GLU A 290 -4.98 -3.18 6.44
C GLU A 290 -3.94 -4.29 6.47
N TYR A 291 -3.91 -5.10 5.44
CA TYR A 291 -2.94 -6.17 5.23
C TYR A 291 -2.00 -5.77 4.11
N SER A 292 -0.70 -5.92 4.34
CA SER A 292 0.33 -5.64 3.35
C SER A 292 0.31 -6.67 2.22
N PHE A 293 1.01 -6.34 1.14
CA PHE A 293 1.24 -7.27 0.04
C PHE A 293 1.77 -8.63 0.54
N ASN A 294 2.75 -8.63 1.45
CA ASN A 294 3.30 -9.86 2.01
C ASN A 294 2.26 -10.64 2.83
N ASP A 295 1.39 -9.95 3.55
CA ASP A 295 0.35 -10.61 4.32
C ASP A 295 -0.58 -11.43 3.41
N TYR A 296 -1.17 -10.78 2.40
CA TYR A 296 -2.12 -11.49 1.55
C TYR A 296 -1.45 -12.47 0.57
N TYR A 297 -0.19 -12.24 0.22
CA TYR A 297 0.64 -13.22 -0.47
C TYR A 297 0.81 -14.50 0.36
N ASN A 298 1.21 -14.36 1.63
CA ASN A 298 1.36 -15.51 2.54
C ASN A 298 0.02 -16.22 2.81
N MET A 299 -1.07 -15.45 2.91
CA MET A 299 -2.41 -16.05 3.04
C MET A 299 -2.80 -16.85 1.79
N ALA A 300 -2.45 -16.35 0.60
CA ALA A 300 -2.68 -17.03 -0.66
C ALA A 300 -1.90 -18.36 -0.72
N ASP A 301 -0.64 -18.33 -0.29
CA ASP A 301 0.22 -19.51 -0.18
C ASP A 301 -0.41 -20.57 0.73
N MET A 302 -0.85 -20.16 1.92
CA MET A 302 -1.56 -21.04 2.86
C MET A 302 -2.84 -21.68 2.26
N VAL A 303 -3.58 -20.92 1.46
CA VAL A 303 -4.79 -21.43 0.79
C VAL A 303 -4.43 -22.45 -0.27
N VAL A 304 -3.44 -22.17 -1.11
CA VAL A 304 -2.96 -23.08 -2.17
C VAL A 304 -2.46 -24.39 -1.54
N ASP A 305 -1.61 -24.29 -0.52
CA ASP A 305 -1.09 -25.47 0.17
C ASP A 305 -2.19 -26.32 0.78
N TYR A 306 -3.11 -25.68 1.52
CA TYR A 306 -4.23 -26.39 2.12
C TYR A 306 -5.08 -27.12 1.07
N MET A 307 -5.43 -26.43 -0.02
CA MET A 307 -6.28 -27.00 -1.06
C MET A 307 -5.58 -28.13 -1.81
N ASN A 308 -4.29 -28.01 -2.05
CA ASN A 308 -3.50 -29.08 -2.67
C ASN A 308 -3.37 -30.31 -1.76
N GLU A 309 -3.19 -30.10 -0.45
CA GLU A 309 -3.06 -31.19 0.51
C GLU A 309 -4.39 -31.93 0.77
N HIS A 310 -5.49 -31.16 0.86
CA HIS A 310 -6.78 -31.71 1.33
C HIS A 310 -7.81 -31.93 0.21
N GLY A 311 -7.56 -31.44 -1.00
CA GLY A 311 -8.49 -31.54 -2.14
C GLY A 311 -9.80 -30.76 -1.97
N LYS A 312 -9.88 -29.84 -1.01
CA LYS A 312 -11.06 -29.02 -0.71
C LYS A 312 -10.67 -27.65 -0.18
N ALA A 313 -11.60 -26.69 -0.24
CA ALA A 313 -11.39 -25.36 0.32
C ALA A 313 -11.31 -25.40 1.86
N PRO A 314 -10.52 -24.51 2.50
CA PRO A 314 -10.45 -24.41 3.95
C PRO A 314 -11.74 -23.79 4.54
N ASP A 315 -12.14 -24.21 5.75
CA ASP A 315 -13.21 -23.56 6.51
C ASP A 315 -12.83 -22.12 6.92
N SER A 316 -11.56 -21.93 7.23
CA SER A 316 -10.89 -20.66 7.54
C SER A 316 -9.37 -20.86 7.51
N ILE A 317 -8.62 -19.77 7.45
CA ILE A 317 -7.17 -19.76 7.71
C ILE A 317 -6.87 -18.94 8.97
N ASN A 318 -5.75 -19.26 9.63
CA ASN A 318 -5.25 -18.48 10.75
C ASN A 318 -3.93 -17.83 10.35
N TYR A 319 -3.92 -16.49 10.27
CA TYR A 319 -2.74 -15.73 9.92
C TYR A 319 -2.48 -14.65 10.96
N GLU A 320 -1.32 -14.67 11.61
CA GLU A 320 -0.88 -13.71 12.63
C GLU A 320 -1.96 -13.37 13.68
N GLY A 321 -2.66 -14.40 14.14
CA GLY A 321 -3.73 -14.28 15.14
C GLY A 321 -5.09 -13.84 14.57
N ALA A 322 -5.17 -13.46 13.29
CA ALA A 322 -6.43 -13.32 12.60
C ALA A 322 -6.99 -14.68 12.22
N THR A 323 -8.30 -14.88 12.32
CA THR A 323 -9.01 -16.01 11.74
C THR A 323 -9.86 -15.49 10.59
N ILE A 324 -9.53 -15.87 9.37
CA ILE A 324 -10.22 -15.42 8.17
C ILE A 324 -11.07 -16.56 7.64
N GLY A 325 -12.38 -16.39 7.70
CA GLY A 325 -13.35 -17.39 7.30
C GLY A 325 -13.44 -17.55 5.79
N TYR A 326 -13.91 -18.71 5.35
CA TYR A 326 -14.01 -19.08 3.93
C TYR A 326 -14.64 -17.99 3.05
N TYR A 327 -15.78 -17.44 3.46
CA TYR A 327 -16.48 -16.44 2.64
C TYR A 327 -15.69 -15.13 2.51
N ASP A 328 -15.01 -14.74 3.56
CA ASP A 328 -14.19 -13.54 3.57
C ASP A 328 -12.88 -13.76 2.79
N LEU A 329 -12.32 -14.98 2.78
CA LEU A 329 -11.20 -15.36 1.91
C LEU A 329 -11.59 -15.24 0.43
N VAL A 330 -12.69 -15.89 0.04
CA VAL A 330 -13.19 -15.81 -1.35
C VAL A 330 -13.41 -14.37 -1.78
N TYR A 331 -14.05 -13.57 -0.93
CA TYR A 331 -14.39 -12.20 -1.25
C TYR A 331 -13.14 -11.30 -1.38
N ASN A 332 -12.24 -11.36 -0.40
CA ASN A 332 -11.06 -10.49 -0.43
C ASN A 332 -10.06 -10.90 -1.51
N PHE A 333 -9.95 -12.19 -1.83
CA PHE A 333 -9.14 -12.63 -2.96
C PHE A 333 -9.78 -12.26 -4.30
N ALA A 334 -11.11 -12.27 -4.36
CA ALA A 334 -11.81 -11.73 -5.53
C ALA A 334 -11.60 -10.23 -5.68
N LEU A 335 -11.62 -9.43 -4.60
CA LEU A 335 -11.29 -8.01 -4.63
C LEU A 335 -9.87 -7.72 -5.13
N LEU A 336 -8.91 -8.59 -4.79
CA LEU A 336 -7.54 -8.48 -5.27
C LEU A 336 -7.39 -8.81 -6.76
N THR A 337 -8.31 -9.61 -7.30
CA THR A 337 -8.23 -10.15 -8.68
C THR A 337 -9.31 -9.62 -9.60
N GLU A 338 -10.19 -8.70 -9.17
CA GLU A 338 -11.24 -8.08 -9.97
C GLU A 338 -10.73 -6.91 -10.82
N ASP A 339 -9.69 -7.00 -11.53
CA ASP A 339 -9.25 -5.86 -12.34
C ASP A 339 -10.23 -5.59 -13.49
N ASP A 340 -10.78 -4.37 -13.54
CA ASP A 340 -11.77 -3.93 -14.54
C ASP A 340 -11.09 -3.44 -15.83
N THR A 341 -9.78 -3.45 -15.88
CA THR A 341 -9.06 -3.02 -17.06
C THR A 341 -9.01 -4.16 -18.06
N SER A 342 -9.26 -3.84 -19.33
CA SER A 342 -8.94 -4.71 -20.47
C SER A 342 -7.44 -5.01 -20.56
N ALA A 343 -6.69 -4.58 -19.57
CA ALA A 343 -5.30 -4.89 -19.40
C ALA A 343 -5.16 -6.33 -18.87
N SER A 344 -4.36 -7.00 -19.41
CA SER A 344 -3.80 -8.33 -19.29
C SER A 344 -3.06 -8.58 -18.02
N THR A 345 -2.96 -7.61 -17.16
CA THR A 345 -2.15 -7.66 -15.96
C THR A 345 -2.92 -7.06 -14.79
N MET A 346 -2.95 -7.77 -13.68
CA MET A 346 -3.55 -7.29 -12.45
C MET A 346 -2.51 -6.54 -11.62
N ASN A 347 -2.84 -5.34 -11.20
CA ASN A 347 -2.04 -4.60 -10.23
C ASN A 347 -2.51 -4.91 -8.83
N PHE A 348 -1.60 -5.35 -7.98
CA PHE A 348 -1.90 -5.59 -6.58
C PHE A 348 -1.55 -4.36 -5.75
N PRO A 349 -2.44 -3.93 -4.86
CA PRO A 349 -2.15 -2.83 -3.95
C PRO A 349 -1.06 -3.21 -2.95
N SER A 350 -0.29 -2.22 -2.50
CA SER A 350 0.71 -2.43 -1.44
C SER A 350 0.08 -2.80 -0.10
N GLU A 351 -1.11 -2.26 0.16
CA GLU A 351 -1.91 -2.53 1.35
C GLU A 351 -3.38 -2.61 0.97
N MET A 352 -4.13 -3.46 1.63
CA MET A 352 -5.56 -3.63 1.41
C MET A 352 -6.29 -3.89 2.72
N ALA A 353 -7.36 -3.15 2.95
CA ALA A 353 -8.29 -3.46 4.03
C ALA A 353 -9.12 -4.69 3.65
N PHE A 354 -9.07 -5.74 4.47
CA PHE A 354 -9.95 -6.89 4.28
C PHE A 354 -11.34 -6.60 4.81
N HIS A 355 -12.32 -6.99 4.04
CA HIS A 355 -13.73 -6.75 4.31
C HIS A 355 -14.47 -8.06 4.58
N LYS A 356 -15.54 -7.96 5.38
CA LYS A 356 -16.44 -9.08 5.59
C LYS A 356 -17.42 -9.18 4.42
N TYR A 357 -17.56 -10.36 3.85
CA TYR A 357 -18.52 -10.61 2.77
C TYR A 357 -19.97 -10.44 3.25
N TYR A 358 -20.30 -10.99 4.43
CA TYR A 358 -21.60 -10.78 5.05
C TYR A 358 -21.52 -9.60 6.01
N SER A 359 -22.30 -8.56 5.73
CA SER A 359 -22.42 -7.42 6.64
C SER A 359 -23.04 -7.86 7.96
N ASP A 360 -22.45 -7.45 9.08
CA ASP A 360 -23.07 -7.55 10.40
C ASP A 360 -24.26 -6.57 10.47
N LEU A 361 -25.43 -7.01 10.01
CA LEU A 361 -26.67 -6.20 9.96
C LEU A 361 -26.96 -5.47 11.29
N LEU A 362 -26.54 -6.06 12.40
CA LEU A 362 -26.65 -5.46 13.73
C LEU A 362 -25.76 -4.21 13.89
N PHE A 363 -24.54 -4.20 13.35
CA PHE A 363 -23.64 -3.05 13.42
C PHE A 363 -24.05 -1.96 12.43
N GLU A 364 -24.55 -2.29 11.25
CA GLU A 364 -25.06 -1.32 10.28
C GLU A 364 -26.34 -0.64 10.77
N LEU A 365 -27.22 -1.35 11.49
CA LEU A 365 -28.44 -0.81 12.05
C LEU A 365 -28.23 -0.05 13.36
N LEU A 366 -27.12 -0.23 14.04
CA LEU A 366 -26.83 0.42 15.32
C LEU A 366 -26.84 1.96 15.26
N PRO A 367 -26.19 2.63 14.27
CA PRO A 367 -26.28 4.08 14.14
C PRO A 367 -27.69 4.55 13.81
N ILE A 368 -28.45 3.81 12.98
CA ILE A 368 -29.84 4.11 12.66
C ILE A 368 -30.71 3.99 13.92
N GLY A 369 -30.52 2.94 14.70
CA GLY A 369 -31.17 2.74 16.00
C GLY A 369 -30.88 3.88 16.97
N MET A 370 -29.64 4.33 17.07
CA MET A 370 -29.26 5.48 17.91
C MET A 370 -29.94 6.79 17.46
N ILE A 371 -30.02 7.03 16.15
CA ILE A 371 -30.71 8.19 15.60
C ILE A 371 -32.20 8.14 15.95
N ILE A 372 -32.86 7.00 15.81
CA ILE A 372 -34.26 6.83 16.17
C ILE A 372 -34.48 7.11 17.67
N VAL A 373 -33.65 6.57 18.54
CA VAL A 373 -33.70 6.82 19.99
C VAL A 373 -33.50 8.31 20.29
N ALA A 374 -32.57 8.98 19.64
CA ALA A 374 -32.32 10.40 19.79
C ALA A 374 -33.58 11.24 19.39
N ILE A 375 -34.19 10.89 18.25
CA ILE A 375 -35.44 11.54 17.80
C ILE A 375 -36.57 11.36 18.83
N ILE A 376 -36.75 10.12 19.33
CA ILE A 376 -37.77 9.85 20.37
C ILE A 376 -37.51 10.69 21.61
N LEU A 377 -36.26 10.77 22.08
CA LEU A 377 -35.91 11.61 23.24
C LEU A 377 -36.20 13.08 23.00
N ILE A 378 -35.86 13.61 21.82
CA ILE A 378 -36.19 15.00 21.43
C ILE A 378 -37.70 15.23 21.45
N LEU A 379 -38.50 14.33 20.88
CA LEU A 379 -39.95 14.41 20.88
C LEU A 379 -40.51 14.39 22.30
N LEU A 380 -39.99 13.56 23.20
CA LEU A 380 -40.41 13.54 24.61
C LEU A 380 -40.06 14.85 25.33
N ILE A 381 -38.90 15.42 25.07
CA ILE A 381 -38.50 16.72 25.62
C ILE A 381 -39.42 17.81 25.10
N VAL A 382 -39.68 17.89 23.81
CA VAL A 382 -40.57 18.85 23.19
C VAL A 382 -42.00 18.71 23.78
N ARG A 383 -42.50 17.48 23.90
CA ARG A 383 -43.79 17.20 24.53
C ARG A 383 -43.82 17.67 25.98
N SER A 384 -42.75 17.48 26.74
CA SER A 384 -42.62 17.96 28.11
C SER A 384 -42.64 19.50 28.19
N ILE A 385 -41.92 20.17 27.29
CA ILE A 385 -41.88 21.63 27.18
C ILE A 385 -43.27 22.16 26.84
N ILE A 386 -43.95 21.57 25.83
CA ILE A 386 -45.32 21.96 25.45
C ILE A 386 -46.30 21.81 26.64
N ARG A 387 -46.20 20.71 27.39
CA ARG A 387 -47.01 20.50 28.60
C ARG A 387 -46.72 21.56 29.65
N ARG A 388 -45.46 21.97 29.86
CA ARG A 388 -45.08 23.02 30.79
C ARG A 388 -45.63 24.39 30.34
N ILE A 389 -45.55 24.71 29.05
CA ILE A 389 -46.09 25.94 28.47
C ILE A 389 -47.61 25.97 28.60
N LYS A 390 -48.31 24.87 28.23
CA LYS A 390 -49.79 24.80 28.42
C LYS A 390 -50.21 25.00 29.86
N ARG A 391 -49.49 24.41 30.84
CA ARG A 391 -49.74 24.61 32.27
C ARG A 391 -49.51 26.08 32.68
N ARG A 392 -48.48 26.76 32.17
CA ARG A 392 -48.22 28.19 32.45
C ARG A 392 -49.29 29.07 31.85
N ILE A 393 -49.73 28.80 30.62
CA ILE A 393 -50.83 29.56 29.98
C ILE A 393 -52.15 29.38 30.75
N ARG A 394 -52.50 28.14 31.15
CA ARG A 394 -53.65 27.82 31.94
C ARG A 394 -53.64 28.60 33.26
N ARG A 395 -52.52 28.56 34.00
CA ARG A 395 -52.37 29.33 35.25
C ARG A 395 -52.48 30.84 35.03
N ARG A 396 -51.99 31.40 33.92
CA ARG A 396 -52.16 32.83 33.58
C ARG A 396 -53.56 33.14 33.23
N LYS A 397 -54.34 32.33 32.54
CA LYS A 397 -55.74 32.48 32.25
C LYS A 397 -56.53 32.42 33.55
N GLU A 398 -56.30 31.48 34.44
CA GLU A 398 -56.95 31.37 35.74
C GLU A 398 -56.68 32.59 36.63
N ARG A 399 -55.45 33.10 36.66
CA ARG A 399 -55.14 34.36 37.42
C ARG A 399 -55.85 35.56 36.82
N LYS A 400 -55.94 35.69 35.51
CA LYS A 400 -56.69 36.78 34.86
C LYS A 400 -58.19 36.67 35.18
N TYR A 401 -58.72 35.44 35.09
CA TYR A 401 -60.14 35.19 35.45
C TYR A 401 -60.44 35.54 36.92
N ARG A 402 -59.60 35.08 37.86
CA ARG A 402 -59.76 35.43 39.29
C ARG A 402 -59.70 36.95 39.53
N LYS A 403 -58.76 37.66 38.89
CA LYS A 403 -58.67 39.11 38.98
C LYS A 403 -59.91 39.80 38.40
N ARG A 404 -60.52 39.29 37.33
CA ARG A 404 -61.72 39.82 36.74
C ARG A 404 -62.90 39.59 37.66
N MET A 405 -63.07 38.41 38.19
CA MET A 405 -64.12 38.09 39.16
C MET A 405 -63.95 38.87 40.45
N GLN A 406 -62.79 39.17 40.95
CA GLN A 406 -62.56 40.05 42.08
C GLN A 406 -63.03 41.49 41.77
N ARG A 407 -62.68 42.03 40.58
CA ARG A 407 -63.11 43.37 40.15
C ARG A 407 -64.64 43.45 40.02
N GLU A 408 -65.27 42.42 39.46
CA GLU A 408 -66.72 42.36 39.35
C GLU A 408 -67.41 42.26 40.72
N ARG A 409 -66.85 41.51 41.69
CA ARG A 409 -67.36 41.52 43.08
C ARG A 409 -67.19 42.87 43.75
N TYR A 410 -66.07 43.56 43.50
CA TYR A 410 -65.81 44.90 44.05
C TYR A 410 -66.77 45.94 43.50
N SER A 411 -67.12 45.84 42.23
CA SER A 411 -68.06 46.76 41.59
C SER A 411 -69.49 46.54 42.03
N ARG A 412 -69.90 45.32 42.45
CA ARG A 412 -71.27 44.99 42.87
C ARG A 412 -71.53 45.28 44.34
N ASN A 413 -70.53 45.33 45.21
CA ASN A 413 -70.80 45.61 46.65
C ASN A 413 -69.55 46.24 47.34
N PRO A 414 -69.25 47.52 47.12
CA PRO A 414 -68.06 48.19 47.62
C PRO A 414 -68.05 48.34 49.17
N ARG A 415 -69.22 48.33 49.84
CA ARG A 415 -69.31 48.50 51.30
C ARG A 415 -69.00 47.27 52.14
N GLN A 416 -69.08 46.05 51.61
CA GLN A 416 -68.70 44.79 52.30
C GLN A 416 -67.22 44.52 52.28
N PHE A 417 -66.46 45.11 51.34
CA PHE A 417 -65.03 44.84 51.22
C PHE A 417 -64.18 45.55 52.28
N HIS A 418 -64.62 46.75 52.68
CA HIS A 418 -63.93 47.47 53.75
C HIS A 418 -64.15 46.84 55.15
N ARG A 419 -65.28 46.16 55.40
CA ARG A 419 -65.48 45.42 56.65
C ARG A 419 -64.69 44.17 56.83
N ASN A 420 -64.28 43.54 55.78
CA ASN A 420 -63.47 42.31 55.83
C ASN A 420 -61.93 42.54 55.86
N ILE A 421 -61.49 43.78 55.63
CA ILE A 421 -60.06 44.12 55.79
C ILE A 421 -59.75 44.38 57.26
N ASP A 422 -60.64 45.07 57.96
CA ASP A 422 -60.43 45.37 59.36
C ASP A 422 -60.58 44.15 60.28
N SER A 423 -61.31 43.10 59.87
CA SER A 423 -61.39 41.84 60.66
C SER A 423 -60.19 40.87 60.44
N ARG A 424 -59.37 41.10 59.42
CA ARG A 424 -58.11 40.23 59.19
C ARG A 424 -56.94 40.83 59.94
N TYR A 425 -56.93 42.04 60.34
CA TYR A 425 -55.78 42.64 61.02
C TYR A 425 -55.78 42.34 62.54
N TYR A 426 -56.87 41.72 63.08
CA TYR A 426 -57.00 41.41 64.51
C TYR A 426 -57.01 39.90 64.83
N SER A 427 -56.73 38.95 63.80
CA SER A 427 -56.83 37.55 64.11
C SER A 427 -55.46 36.78 63.93
N ASP A 428 -54.38 37.53 63.83
CA ASP A 428 -53.00 36.88 63.67
C ASP A 428 -52.27 36.76 65.02
N TYR A 429 -52.95 36.85 66.15
CA TYR A 429 -52.39 36.45 67.42
C TYR A 429 -53.20 35.28 67.98
N ASP A 430 -52.58 34.10 68.04
CA ASP A 430 -52.99 32.80 68.61
C ASP A 430 -53.26 31.71 67.52
N TYR A 431 -52.20 31.03 67.13
CA TYR A 431 -52.28 29.67 66.65
C TYR A 431 -51.16 28.81 67.23
N PRO A 432 -51.51 27.77 67.99
CA PRO A 432 -50.52 26.81 68.45
C PRO A 432 -50.15 25.87 67.30
N SER A 433 -48.86 25.64 67.18
CA SER A 433 -48.20 24.80 66.24
C SER A 433 -48.73 23.36 66.27
N ASN A 434 -49.42 22.93 65.25
CA ASN A 434 -49.56 21.56 64.83
C ASN A 434 -49.36 21.46 63.30
N GLN A 435 -48.04 21.49 62.90
CA GLN A 435 -47.68 21.10 61.58
C GLN A 435 -47.12 19.63 61.63
N PRO A 436 -47.63 18.75 60.77
CA PRO A 436 -47.01 17.40 60.62
C PRO A 436 -45.63 17.54 60.02
N LYS A 437 -44.63 16.91 60.70
CA LYS A 437 -43.24 16.86 60.30
C LYS A 437 -43.11 16.36 58.85
N ARG A 438 -42.57 17.18 57.95
CA ARG A 438 -42.16 16.76 56.63
C ARG A 438 -41.00 15.79 56.81
N LEU A 439 -41.24 14.50 56.54
CA LEU A 439 -40.23 13.49 56.42
C LEU A 439 -39.20 13.90 55.36
N ASN A 440 -37.96 13.81 55.75
CA ASN A 440 -36.76 14.20 55.01
C ASN A 440 -36.61 13.28 53.78
N ARG A 441 -36.18 13.84 52.67
CA ARG A 441 -36.05 13.20 51.34
C ARG A 441 -35.10 11.98 51.29
N GLN A 442 -34.42 11.68 52.41
CA GLN A 442 -33.49 10.55 52.54
C GLN A 442 -34.15 9.23 52.95
N GLU A 443 -35.36 9.24 53.51
CA GLU A 443 -36.04 7.99 53.95
C GLU A 443 -36.87 7.31 52.87
N ARG A 444 -37.03 7.91 51.69
CA ARG A 444 -37.72 7.28 50.54
C ARG A 444 -36.83 6.40 49.63
N ARG A 445 -35.56 6.21 49.99
CA ARG A 445 -34.66 5.34 49.21
C ARG A 445 -34.37 3.99 49.85
N ARG A 446 -35.09 3.62 50.91
CA ARG A 446 -34.96 2.32 51.57
C ARG A 446 -36.31 1.61 51.77
N ARG A 447 -37.12 1.60 50.74
CA ARG A 447 -38.19 0.59 50.60
C ARG A 447 -38.31 0.24 49.14
#